data_f39eca64f2b77a0df4d2ffd77c2e531f
#
_entry.id   f39eca64f2b77a0df4d2ffd77c2e531f
#
_cell.length_a   1.000
_cell.length_b   1.000
_cell.length_c   1.000
_cell.angle_alpha   90.00
_cell.angle_beta   90.00
_cell.angle_gamma   90.00
#
_symmetry.space_group_name_H-M   'P 1'
#
loop_
_entity.id
_entity.type
_entity.pdbx_description
1 polymer ?
#
loop_
_entity_poly.entity_id
_entity_poly.type
_entity_poly.pdbx_seq_one_letter_code
_entity_poly.pdbx_strand_id
1 'polypeptide(L)'
;MAKVWIDSETWVDVKHAEGVNAVHLTVDDKEIAVSGGRTILEAVSRMPGIGDIPALCYHPAVKPYGACRLCTVEVSEDGGSRFKFVAACLYPAKQGLVVKTSTERVRKLRKGVIELLLARCPNVHRIQELAEEYGVDKPRFALGDQECILCGLCVRACQEVIGKSAIGLVNRGIYREVAAPFYAYELGEGECIGCGDCAFVCPTGAIKMGSDGKPVLPRVKIPYPEIEAMLQREAITPPS
;
A
#
# COMPACT_ATOMS: atom_id res chain seq x y z
N MET A 1 13.94 27.73 -9.51
CA MET A 1 12.99 27.66 -10.65
C MET A 1 12.11 26.43 -10.43
N ALA A 2 10.81 26.63 -10.38
CA ALA A 2 9.85 25.54 -10.23
C ALA A 2 9.76 24.77 -11.56
N LYS A 3 9.73 23.43 -11.50
CA LYS A 3 9.55 22.56 -12.67
C LYS A 3 8.18 21.92 -12.63
N VAL A 4 7.47 21.89 -13.74
CA VAL A 4 6.18 21.20 -13.90
C VAL A 4 6.40 19.86 -14.56
N TRP A 5 5.79 18.84 -13.98
CA TRP A 5 5.75 17.52 -14.59
C TRP A 5 4.48 17.37 -15.45
N ILE A 6 4.65 17.08 -16.74
CA ILE A 6 3.56 17.05 -17.73
C ILE A 6 3.17 15.60 -18.06
N ASP A 7 4.13 14.69 -18.12
CA ASP A 7 3.92 13.26 -18.41
C ASP A 7 4.93 12.37 -17.66
N SER A 8 4.96 11.08 -17.98
CA SER A 8 5.79 10.10 -17.29
C SER A 8 7.31 10.34 -17.40
N GLU A 9 7.77 11.18 -18.31
CA GLU A 9 9.18 11.35 -18.63
C GLU A 9 9.64 12.80 -18.75
N THR A 10 8.72 13.77 -18.91
CA THR A 10 9.06 15.14 -19.29
C THR A 10 8.87 16.14 -18.13
N TRP A 11 9.95 16.76 -17.74
CA TRP A 11 9.98 17.92 -16.81
C TRP A 11 10.07 19.22 -17.62
N VAL A 12 9.13 20.12 -17.40
CA VAL A 12 9.15 21.45 -18.06
C VAL A 12 9.24 22.52 -16.98
N ASP A 13 10.04 23.54 -17.26
CA ASP A 13 10.09 24.74 -16.42
C ASP A 13 8.70 25.40 -16.42
N VAL A 14 8.21 25.84 -15.25
CA VAL A 14 6.87 26.42 -15.06
C VAL A 14 6.55 27.52 -16.07
N LYS A 15 7.57 28.24 -16.56
CA LYS A 15 7.41 29.30 -17.57
C LYS A 15 6.98 28.79 -18.95
N HIS A 16 7.13 27.49 -19.24
CA HIS A 16 6.82 26.87 -20.54
C HIS A 16 5.58 25.96 -20.50
N ALA A 17 4.89 25.88 -19.36
CA ALA A 17 3.72 25.05 -19.16
C ALA A 17 2.39 25.80 -19.46
N GLU A 18 2.39 26.67 -20.44
CA GLU A 18 1.16 27.33 -20.89
C GLU A 18 0.18 26.28 -21.42
N GLY A 19 -1.01 26.18 -20.77
CA GLY A 19 -2.04 25.21 -21.08
C GLY A 19 -2.13 23.97 -20.19
N VAL A 20 -1.16 23.73 -19.27
CA VAL A 20 -1.25 22.69 -18.26
C VAL A 20 -1.92 23.25 -17.01
N ASN A 21 -2.94 22.55 -16.50
CA ASN A 21 -3.56 22.89 -15.21
C ASN A 21 -2.56 22.54 -14.08
N ALA A 22 -1.55 23.39 -13.89
CA ALA A 22 -0.50 23.20 -12.91
C ALA A 22 -0.98 23.60 -11.51
N VAL A 23 -0.65 22.79 -10.53
CA VAL A 23 -0.93 23.00 -9.12
C VAL A 23 0.40 23.24 -8.40
N HIS A 24 0.51 24.39 -7.73
CA HIS A 24 1.69 24.76 -6.95
C HIS A 24 1.50 24.39 -5.49
N LEU A 25 2.47 23.72 -4.91
CA LEU A 25 2.47 23.31 -3.51
C LEU A 25 3.89 23.36 -2.93
N THR A 26 4.01 23.39 -1.62
CA THR A 26 5.30 23.35 -0.92
C THR A 26 5.49 21.99 -0.28
N VAL A 27 6.60 21.31 -0.55
CA VAL A 27 6.96 20.02 0.05
C VAL A 27 8.33 20.16 0.71
N ASP A 28 8.39 19.93 2.03
CA ASP A 28 9.60 20.08 2.84
C ASP A 28 10.35 21.37 2.53
N ASP A 29 9.62 22.49 2.57
CA ASP A 29 10.08 23.86 2.29
C ASP A 29 10.54 24.14 0.84
N LYS A 30 10.30 23.22 -0.09
CA LYS A 30 10.58 23.41 -1.52
C LYS A 30 9.27 23.64 -2.29
N GLU A 31 9.23 24.70 -3.06
CA GLU A 31 8.10 24.93 -3.99
C GLU A 31 8.21 24.00 -5.18
N ILE A 32 7.10 23.32 -5.48
CA ILE A 32 6.96 22.42 -6.61
C ILE A 32 5.68 22.74 -7.38
N ALA A 33 5.68 22.45 -8.67
CA ALA A 33 4.50 22.52 -9.50
C ALA A 33 4.27 21.16 -10.18
N VAL A 34 3.06 20.67 -10.14
CA VAL A 34 2.66 19.37 -10.70
C VAL A 34 1.38 19.50 -11.50
N SER A 35 1.13 18.64 -12.45
CA SER A 35 -0.14 18.60 -13.16
C SER A 35 -1.29 18.29 -12.20
N GLY A 36 -2.42 18.95 -12.39
CA GLY A 36 -3.63 18.73 -11.60
C GLY A 36 -4.13 17.30 -11.66
N GLY A 37 -4.85 16.87 -10.62
CA GLY A 37 -5.40 15.52 -10.49
C GLY A 37 -4.43 14.47 -9.93
N ARG A 38 -3.19 14.83 -9.61
CA ARG A 38 -2.21 13.95 -8.98
C ARG A 38 -2.40 13.91 -7.46
N THR A 39 -2.03 12.78 -6.86
CA THR A 39 -1.90 12.66 -5.41
C THR A 39 -0.55 13.22 -4.93
N ILE A 40 -0.43 13.51 -3.63
CA ILE A 40 0.85 13.94 -3.04
C ILE A 40 1.95 12.89 -3.29
N LEU A 41 1.64 11.60 -3.16
CA LEU A 41 2.61 10.54 -3.40
C LEU A 41 3.13 10.57 -4.84
N GLU A 42 2.24 10.70 -5.81
CA GLU A 42 2.62 10.82 -7.23
C GLU A 42 3.42 12.09 -7.53
N ALA A 43 3.09 13.20 -6.85
CA ALA A 43 3.82 14.45 -6.97
C ALA A 43 5.26 14.35 -6.47
N VAL A 44 5.47 13.64 -5.35
CA VAL A 44 6.76 13.56 -4.66
C VAL A 44 7.65 12.43 -5.20
N SER A 45 7.06 11.26 -5.52
CA SER A 45 7.82 10.04 -5.88
C SER A 45 8.72 10.17 -7.11
N ARG A 46 8.54 11.22 -7.90
CA ARG A 46 9.30 11.47 -9.13
C ARG A 46 10.20 12.70 -9.04
N MET A 47 10.34 13.29 -7.85
CA MET A 47 11.16 14.50 -7.66
C MET A 47 12.49 14.17 -7.00
N PRO A 48 13.62 14.28 -7.72
CA PRO A 48 14.93 14.11 -7.12
C PRO A 48 15.16 15.12 -5.98
N GLY A 49 15.60 14.63 -4.83
CA GLY A 49 15.97 15.48 -3.69
C GLY A 49 14.81 16.04 -2.87
N ILE A 50 13.59 15.55 -3.09
CA ILE A 50 12.47 15.69 -2.16
C ILE A 50 12.34 14.37 -1.41
N GLY A 51 12.07 14.43 -0.10
CA GLY A 51 12.11 13.27 0.80
C GLY A 51 11.29 12.08 0.30
N ASP A 52 11.79 10.89 0.53
CA ASP A 52 11.12 9.65 0.15
C ASP A 52 9.89 9.40 1.03
N ILE A 53 8.77 9.09 0.40
CA ILE A 53 7.52 8.71 1.07
C ILE A 53 7.34 7.19 0.90
N PRO A 54 7.59 6.39 1.95
CA PRO A 54 7.47 4.94 1.83
C PRO A 54 6.02 4.51 1.61
N ALA A 55 5.82 3.52 0.74
CA ALA A 55 4.51 2.95 0.47
C ALA A 55 4.64 1.45 0.14
N LEU A 56 3.74 0.63 0.70
CA LEU A 56 3.66 -0.81 0.42
C LEU A 56 2.40 -1.21 -0.37
N CYS A 57 1.33 -0.41 -0.29
CA CYS A 57 0.06 -0.74 -0.95
C CYS A 57 -0.23 0.12 -2.18
N TYR A 58 0.77 0.80 -2.72
CA TYR A 58 0.65 1.66 -3.89
C TYR A 58 1.38 1.04 -5.10
N HIS A 59 0.73 1.08 -6.24
CA HIS A 59 1.31 0.80 -7.54
C HIS A 59 0.65 1.70 -8.59
N PRO A 60 1.39 2.31 -9.52
CA PRO A 60 0.83 3.29 -10.46
C PRO A 60 -0.23 2.73 -11.42
N ALA A 61 -0.23 1.42 -11.67
CA ALA A 61 -1.18 0.76 -12.56
C ALA A 61 -2.57 0.51 -11.94
N VAL A 62 -2.74 0.71 -10.64
CA VAL A 62 -4.01 0.45 -9.93
C VAL A 62 -4.42 1.64 -9.07
N LYS A 63 -5.73 1.80 -8.86
CA LYS A 63 -6.26 2.89 -8.03
C LYS A 63 -5.68 2.84 -6.61
N PRO A 64 -5.31 3.97 -6.01
CA PRO A 64 -4.82 4.01 -4.64
C PRO A 64 -5.84 3.45 -3.64
N TYR A 65 -5.37 2.75 -2.59
CA TYR A 65 -6.23 2.12 -1.60
C TYR A 65 -6.00 2.62 -0.16
N GLY A 66 -4.76 3.05 0.17
CA GLY A 66 -4.41 3.62 1.47
C GLY A 66 -4.37 2.63 2.64
N ALA A 67 -4.23 1.32 2.38
CA ALA A 67 -4.29 0.28 3.42
C ALA A 67 -3.08 0.29 4.36
N CYS A 68 -1.85 0.41 3.83
CA CYS A 68 -0.63 0.25 4.64
C CYS A 68 -0.32 1.44 5.56
N ARG A 69 -0.84 2.63 5.29
CA ARG A 69 -0.64 3.88 6.05
C ARG A 69 0.80 4.38 6.15
N LEU A 70 1.77 3.72 5.54
CA LEU A 70 3.18 4.16 5.55
C LEU A 70 3.39 5.48 4.84
N CYS A 71 2.62 5.78 3.79
CA CYS A 71 2.71 7.03 3.06
C CYS A 71 2.08 8.23 3.80
N THR A 72 1.82 8.11 5.11
CA THR A 72 1.28 9.23 5.91
C THR A 72 2.27 10.39 5.95
N VAL A 73 1.74 11.59 5.68
CA VAL A 73 2.44 12.88 5.73
C VAL A 73 1.61 13.88 6.52
N GLU A 74 2.21 15.01 6.91
CA GLU A 74 1.47 16.15 7.43
C GLU A 74 1.17 17.12 6.32
N VAL A 75 -0.06 17.65 6.29
CA VAL A 75 -0.48 18.67 5.34
C VAL A 75 -1.15 19.84 6.04
N SER A 76 -0.95 21.03 5.49
CA SER A 76 -1.65 22.26 5.89
C SER A 76 -2.26 22.93 4.65
N GLU A 77 -3.53 23.31 4.75
CA GLU A 77 -4.27 24.06 3.72
C GLU A 77 -4.36 25.55 4.03
N ASP A 78 -3.81 25.98 5.17
CA ASP A 78 -3.86 27.35 5.70
C ASP A 78 -2.48 27.99 5.81
N GLY A 79 -1.60 27.70 4.87
CA GLY A 79 -0.26 28.28 4.79
C GLY A 79 0.71 27.82 5.87
N GLY A 80 0.48 26.65 6.48
CA GLY A 80 1.36 26.08 7.49
C GLY A 80 0.96 26.35 8.94
N SER A 81 -0.23 26.94 9.18
CA SER A 81 -0.69 27.25 10.54
C SER A 81 -1.16 26.02 11.30
N ARG A 82 -1.87 25.09 10.64
CA ARG A 82 -2.35 23.84 11.24
C ARG A 82 -2.05 22.64 10.35
N PHE A 83 -1.50 21.59 10.93
CA PHE A 83 -1.16 20.37 10.23
C PHE A 83 -2.04 19.19 10.65
N LYS A 84 -2.49 18.40 9.65
CA LYS A 84 -3.21 17.13 9.83
C LYS A 84 -2.48 16.01 9.13
N PHE A 85 -2.62 14.78 9.63
CA PHE A 85 -2.08 13.58 8.98
C PHE A 85 -3.01 13.10 7.88
N VAL A 86 -2.43 12.82 6.71
CA VAL A 86 -3.14 12.25 5.57
C VAL A 86 -2.31 11.14 4.91
N ALA A 87 -2.96 10.22 4.19
CA ALA A 87 -2.27 9.25 3.36
C ALA A 87 -1.93 9.91 2.00
N ALA A 88 -0.66 10.11 1.72
CA ALA A 88 -0.18 10.79 0.51
C ALA A 88 -0.65 10.12 -0.79
N CYS A 89 -0.84 8.81 -0.80
CA CYS A 89 -1.36 8.07 -1.96
C CYS A 89 -2.83 8.33 -2.28
N LEU A 90 -3.60 8.93 -1.35
CA LEU A 90 -5.03 9.23 -1.53
C LEU A 90 -5.31 10.74 -1.58
N TYR A 91 -4.43 11.53 -0.99
CA TYR A 91 -4.68 12.96 -0.84
C TYR A 91 -4.24 13.72 -2.09
N PRO A 92 -5.15 14.50 -2.71
CA PRO A 92 -4.81 15.23 -3.93
C PRO A 92 -3.81 16.36 -3.64
N ALA A 93 -2.87 16.55 -4.56
CA ALA A 93 -2.07 17.76 -4.61
C ALA A 93 -2.99 18.94 -4.96
N LYS A 94 -2.96 20.00 -4.14
CA LYS A 94 -3.80 21.19 -4.26
C LYS A 94 -2.95 22.45 -4.28
N GLN A 95 -3.50 23.48 -4.89
CA GLN A 95 -2.88 24.80 -4.92
C GLN A 95 -2.66 25.34 -3.50
N GLY A 96 -1.44 25.79 -3.21
CA GLY A 96 -1.06 26.36 -1.92
C GLY A 96 -0.92 25.36 -0.76
N LEU A 97 -1.00 24.06 -1.04
CA LEU A 97 -0.84 23.02 -0.03
C LEU A 97 0.60 23.00 0.51
N VAL A 98 0.76 22.99 1.82
CA VAL A 98 2.05 22.76 2.49
C VAL A 98 2.12 21.34 2.98
N VAL A 99 3.13 20.59 2.55
CA VAL A 99 3.35 19.18 2.87
C VAL A 99 4.66 19.01 3.62
N LYS A 100 4.64 18.25 4.71
CA LYS A 100 5.84 17.83 5.44
C LYS A 100 5.91 16.31 5.40
N THR A 101 6.98 15.78 4.79
CA THR A 101 7.10 14.33 4.53
C THR A 101 7.77 13.56 5.65
N SER A 102 8.59 14.21 6.49
CA SER A 102 9.45 13.51 7.45
C SER A 102 9.67 14.29 8.76
N THR A 103 8.58 14.86 9.32
CA THR A 103 8.65 15.44 10.68
C THR A 103 8.85 14.36 11.73
N GLU A 104 9.26 14.74 12.94
CA GLU A 104 9.34 13.82 14.07
C GLU A 104 7.99 13.11 14.32
N ARG A 105 6.87 13.85 14.21
CA ARG A 105 5.52 13.30 14.37
C ARG A 105 5.19 12.26 13.28
N VAL A 106 5.55 12.54 12.01
CA VAL A 106 5.38 11.60 10.88
C VAL A 106 6.24 10.35 11.11
N ARG A 107 7.52 10.52 11.49
CA ARG A 107 8.42 9.39 11.77
C ARG A 107 7.91 8.53 12.92
N LYS A 108 7.43 9.14 14.00
CA LYS A 108 6.83 8.44 15.15
C LYS A 108 5.60 7.63 14.74
N LEU A 109 4.73 8.21 13.90
CA LEU A 109 3.55 7.51 13.39
C LEU A 109 3.94 6.32 12.52
N ARG A 110 4.86 6.51 11.55
CA ARG A 110 5.35 5.43 10.69
C ARG A 110 6.02 4.32 11.51
N LYS A 111 6.83 4.67 12.52
CA LYS A 111 7.42 3.70 13.45
C LYS A 111 6.35 2.81 14.09
N GLY A 112 5.25 3.38 14.57
CA GLY A 112 4.13 2.61 15.13
C GLY A 112 3.45 1.71 14.09
N VAL A 113 3.27 2.17 12.84
CA VAL A 113 2.71 1.36 11.75
C VAL A 113 3.66 0.19 11.40
N ILE A 114 4.96 0.46 11.32
CA ILE A 114 5.97 -0.57 11.03
C ILE A 114 6.03 -1.61 12.16
N GLU A 115 5.92 -1.18 13.41
CA GLU A 115 5.84 -2.08 14.56
C GLU A 115 4.66 -3.05 14.45
N LEU A 116 3.47 -2.57 14.01
CA LEU A 116 2.30 -3.41 13.75
C LEU A 116 2.53 -4.39 12.60
N LEU A 117 3.17 -3.93 11.53
CA LEU A 117 3.51 -4.78 10.39
C LEU A 117 4.53 -5.85 10.77
N LEU A 118 5.56 -5.49 11.55
CA LEU A 118 6.56 -6.43 12.06
C LEU A 118 5.95 -7.46 13.03
N ALA A 119 5.02 -7.02 13.90
CA ALA A 119 4.28 -7.92 14.78
C ALA A 119 3.46 -8.97 14.02
N ARG A 120 2.93 -8.61 12.85
CA ARG A 120 2.15 -9.50 11.98
C ARG A 120 3.04 -10.36 11.07
N CYS A 121 4.08 -9.77 10.48
CA CYS A 121 4.91 -10.35 9.43
C CYS A 121 6.41 -10.29 9.81
N PRO A 122 6.82 -10.96 10.91
CA PRO A 122 8.17 -10.81 11.48
C PRO A 122 9.27 -11.33 10.53
N ASN A 123 8.96 -12.31 9.67
CA ASN A 123 9.91 -12.97 8.79
C ASN A 123 9.88 -12.43 7.34
N VAL A 124 9.17 -11.33 7.08
CA VAL A 124 9.14 -10.70 5.77
C VAL A 124 10.28 -9.69 5.64
N HIS A 125 11.24 -9.97 4.75
CA HIS A 125 12.46 -9.18 4.57
C HIS A 125 12.17 -7.68 4.38
N ARG A 126 11.21 -7.31 3.52
CA ARG A 126 10.85 -5.90 3.29
C ARG A 126 10.34 -5.20 4.55
N ILE A 127 9.68 -5.91 5.45
CA ILE A 127 9.21 -5.37 6.73
C ILE A 127 10.37 -5.22 7.71
N GLN A 128 11.32 -6.17 7.71
CA GLN A 128 12.54 -6.09 8.53
C GLN A 128 13.42 -4.90 8.11
N GLU A 129 13.63 -4.67 6.80
CA GLU A 129 14.33 -3.49 6.28
C GLU A 129 13.71 -2.18 6.78
N LEU A 130 12.38 -2.05 6.68
CA LEU A 130 11.67 -0.89 7.19
C LEU A 130 11.78 -0.76 8.71
N ALA A 131 11.75 -1.87 9.43
CA ALA A 131 11.91 -1.88 10.89
C ALA A 131 13.30 -1.37 11.30
N GLU A 132 14.34 -1.81 10.61
CA GLU A 132 15.71 -1.34 10.80
C GLU A 132 15.83 0.17 10.49
N GLU A 133 15.33 0.62 9.32
CA GLU A 133 15.34 2.03 8.90
C GLU A 133 14.68 2.96 9.94
N TYR A 134 13.58 2.51 10.55
CA TYR A 134 12.82 3.30 11.53
C TYR A 134 13.19 2.99 13.00
N GLY A 135 14.17 2.16 13.24
CA GLY A 135 14.65 1.81 14.60
C GLY A 135 13.59 1.05 15.40
N VAL A 136 12.96 0.03 14.80
CA VAL A 136 12.04 -0.89 15.45
C VAL A 136 12.72 -2.24 15.61
N ASP A 137 13.41 -2.46 16.72
CA ASP A 137 14.14 -3.70 16.97
C ASP A 137 13.20 -4.86 17.30
N LYS A 138 12.15 -4.58 18.08
CA LYS A 138 11.18 -5.58 18.52
C LYS A 138 9.78 -4.97 18.68
N PRO A 139 8.74 -5.64 18.16
CA PRO A 139 7.38 -5.19 18.44
C PRO A 139 6.99 -5.47 19.90
N ARG A 140 6.15 -4.61 20.46
CA ARG A 140 5.64 -4.76 21.86
C ARG A 140 4.67 -5.93 22.03
N PHE A 141 4.16 -6.47 20.93
CA PHE A 141 3.19 -7.58 20.89
C PHE A 141 3.46 -8.45 19.65
N ALA A 142 2.98 -9.70 19.68
CA ALA A 142 3.04 -10.61 18.55
C ALA A 142 1.62 -10.85 18.01
N LEU A 143 1.47 -10.79 16.70
CA LEU A 143 0.20 -11.04 15.99
C LEU A 143 0.26 -12.29 15.09
N GLY A 144 1.31 -13.08 15.22
CA GLY A 144 1.56 -14.31 14.47
C GLY A 144 2.71 -14.19 13.48
N ASP A 145 2.84 -15.21 12.63
CA ASP A 145 3.86 -15.31 11.58
C ASP A 145 3.17 -15.36 10.22
N GLN A 146 2.71 -14.20 9.78
CA GLN A 146 2.06 -14.05 8.49
C GLN A 146 3.10 -13.60 7.44
N GLU A 147 2.81 -13.85 6.18
CA GLU A 147 3.56 -13.26 5.06
C GLU A 147 2.79 -12.10 4.40
N CYS A 148 1.47 -12.09 4.55
CA CYS A 148 0.57 -11.12 3.91
C CYS A 148 0.20 -9.96 4.84
N ILE A 149 0.44 -8.72 4.39
CA ILE A 149 0.06 -7.47 5.08
C ILE A 149 -1.35 -6.97 4.72
N LEU A 150 -2.12 -7.72 3.96
CA LEU A 150 -3.48 -7.39 3.51
C LEU A 150 -3.57 -6.07 2.73
N CYS A 151 -2.55 -5.73 1.97
CA CYS A 151 -2.47 -4.48 1.21
C CYS A 151 -3.44 -4.42 0.02
N GLY A 152 -3.96 -5.56 -0.44
CA GLY A 152 -4.93 -5.67 -1.52
C GLY A 152 -4.38 -5.35 -2.92
N LEU A 153 -3.07 -5.20 -3.11
CA LEU A 153 -2.48 -4.94 -4.45
C LEU A 153 -2.78 -6.07 -5.43
N CYS A 154 -2.60 -7.32 -5.01
CA CYS A 154 -2.87 -8.51 -5.83
C CYS A 154 -4.33 -8.57 -6.32
N VAL A 155 -5.28 -8.28 -5.43
CA VAL A 155 -6.72 -8.26 -5.75
C VAL A 155 -7.02 -7.17 -6.77
N ARG A 156 -6.51 -5.94 -6.54
CA ARG A 156 -6.72 -4.81 -7.45
C ARG A 156 -6.02 -5.01 -8.80
N ALA A 157 -4.82 -5.57 -8.83
CA ALA A 157 -4.14 -5.90 -10.08
C ALA A 157 -4.97 -6.91 -10.90
N CYS A 158 -5.47 -7.98 -10.26
CA CYS A 158 -6.32 -8.96 -10.91
C CYS A 158 -7.63 -8.34 -11.45
N GLN A 159 -8.23 -7.41 -10.69
CA GLN A 159 -9.50 -6.78 -11.04
C GLN A 159 -9.33 -5.64 -12.04
N GLU A 160 -8.42 -4.71 -11.81
CA GLU A 160 -8.34 -3.43 -12.53
C GLU A 160 -7.44 -3.53 -13.78
N VAL A 161 -6.39 -4.35 -13.74
CA VAL A 161 -5.43 -4.50 -14.83
C VAL A 161 -5.79 -5.70 -15.72
N ILE A 162 -6.01 -6.86 -15.10
CA ILE A 162 -6.28 -8.10 -15.82
C ILE A 162 -7.78 -8.28 -16.14
N GLY A 163 -8.67 -7.69 -15.36
CA GLY A 163 -10.13 -7.77 -15.56
C GLY A 163 -10.75 -9.13 -15.17
N LYS A 164 -10.03 -9.99 -14.43
CA LYS A 164 -10.50 -11.34 -14.09
C LYS A 164 -11.18 -11.45 -12.74
N SER A 165 -10.74 -10.70 -11.73
CA SER A 165 -11.28 -10.81 -10.35
C SER A 165 -11.23 -12.22 -9.77
N ALA A 166 -10.22 -13.02 -10.16
CA ALA A 166 -10.07 -14.42 -9.74
C ALA A 166 -9.73 -14.57 -8.23
N ILE A 167 -9.31 -13.50 -7.57
CA ILE A 167 -9.01 -13.46 -6.15
C ILE A 167 -9.66 -12.24 -5.50
N GLY A 168 -10.01 -12.37 -4.22
CA GLY A 168 -10.64 -11.31 -3.43
C GLY A 168 -10.11 -11.25 -2.01
N LEU A 169 -10.42 -10.16 -1.30
CA LEU A 169 -10.27 -10.10 0.15
C LEU A 169 -11.55 -10.64 0.79
N VAL A 170 -11.42 -11.73 1.53
CA VAL A 170 -12.53 -12.40 2.21
C VAL A 170 -12.39 -12.24 3.72
N ASN A 171 -13.45 -12.55 4.46
CA ASN A 171 -13.52 -12.42 5.90
C ASN A 171 -13.27 -10.99 6.43
N ARG A 172 -13.13 -10.84 7.73
CA ARG A 172 -12.89 -9.56 8.41
C ARG A 172 -12.06 -9.73 9.68
N GLY A 173 -11.54 -8.63 10.20
CA GLY A 173 -10.72 -8.63 11.40
C GLY A 173 -9.46 -9.48 11.23
N ILE A 174 -9.15 -10.30 12.23
CA ILE A 174 -7.98 -11.17 12.26
C ILE A 174 -8.05 -12.30 11.23
N TYR A 175 -9.26 -12.65 10.78
CA TYR A 175 -9.50 -13.69 9.78
C TYR A 175 -9.44 -13.20 8.34
N ARG A 176 -9.23 -11.89 8.11
CA ARG A 176 -9.17 -11.34 6.77
C ARG A 176 -7.99 -11.93 6.00
N GLU A 177 -8.28 -12.42 4.80
CA GLU A 177 -7.27 -13.05 3.93
C GLU A 177 -7.57 -12.83 2.45
N VAL A 178 -6.63 -13.23 1.60
CA VAL A 178 -6.81 -13.29 0.15
C VAL A 178 -7.20 -14.71 -0.22
N ALA A 179 -8.34 -14.87 -0.88
CA ALA A 179 -8.80 -16.18 -1.33
C ALA A 179 -9.44 -16.09 -2.73
N ALA A 180 -9.56 -17.23 -3.37
CA ALA A 180 -10.41 -17.41 -4.56
C ALA A 180 -11.90 -17.45 -4.16
N PRO A 181 -12.84 -17.42 -5.14
CA PRO A 181 -14.26 -17.61 -4.87
C PRO A 181 -14.54 -18.85 -4.00
N PHE A 182 -15.57 -18.74 -3.16
CA PHE A 182 -15.98 -19.81 -2.22
C PHE A 182 -14.90 -20.24 -1.22
N TYR A 183 -13.98 -19.33 -0.85
CA TYR A 183 -12.86 -19.60 0.07
C TYR A 183 -11.88 -20.67 -0.42
N ALA A 184 -11.87 -20.95 -1.73
CA ALA A 184 -10.88 -21.86 -2.30
C ALA A 184 -9.48 -21.24 -2.21
N TYR A 185 -8.51 -22.04 -1.85
CA TYR A 185 -7.09 -21.65 -1.92
C TYR A 185 -6.44 -22.11 -3.23
N GLU A 186 -7.12 -22.99 -3.94
CA GLU A 186 -6.77 -23.43 -5.28
C GLU A 186 -7.67 -22.69 -6.29
N LEU A 187 -7.06 -22.14 -7.30
CA LEU A 187 -7.78 -21.41 -8.34
C LEU A 187 -8.29 -22.37 -9.38
N GLY A 188 -9.61 -22.39 -9.57
CA GLY A 188 -10.28 -23.25 -10.54
C GLY A 188 -9.87 -22.98 -11.99
N GLU A 189 -10.18 -23.90 -12.88
CA GLU A 189 -9.99 -23.71 -14.33
C GLU A 189 -10.91 -22.60 -14.83
N GLY A 190 -10.36 -21.68 -15.65
CA GLY A 190 -11.09 -20.56 -16.25
C GLY A 190 -11.21 -19.31 -15.41
N GLU A 191 -11.02 -19.36 -14.09
CA GLU A 191 -11.02 -18.19 -13.20
C GLU A 191 -9.69 -17.45 -13.27
N CYS A 192 -8.58 -18.16 -13.14
CA CYS A 192 -7.22 -17.64 -13.18
C CYS A 192 -6.52 -18.04 -14.49
N ILE A 193 -5.97 -17.05 -15.20
CA ILE A 193 -5.21 -17.28 -16.45
C ILE A 193 -3.71 -17.47 -16.23
N GLY A 194 -3.23 -17.50 -14.99
CA GLY A 194 -1.81 -17.67 -14.66
C GLY A 194 -0.90 -16.51 -15.06
N CYS A 195 -1.41 -15.27 -15.21
CA CYS A 195 -0.61 -14.13 -15.65
C CYS A 195 0.54 -13.72 -14.72
N GLY A 196 0.49 -14.10 -13.44
CA GLY A 196 1.53 -13.77 -12.46
C GLY A 196 1.48 -12.37 -11.86
N ASP A 197 0.63 -11.46 -12.32
CA ASP A 197 0.59 -10.06 -11.86
C ASP A 197 0.37 -9.93 -10.36
N CYS A 198 -0.44 -10.79 -9.76
CA CYS A 198 -0.68 -10.80 -8.32
C CYS A 198 0.58 -11.11 -7.50
N ALA A 199 1.46 -11.98 -8.01
CA ALA A 199 2.74 -12.29 -7.40
C ALA A 199 3.74 -11.14 -7.64
N PHE A 200 3.76 -10.59 -8.86
CA PHE A 200 4.64 -9.48 -9.23
C PHE A 200 4.42 -8.22 -8.38
N VAL A 201 3.16 -7.83 -8.15
CA VAL A 201 2.86 -6.61 -7.36
C VAL A 201 2.91 -6.84 -5.85
N CYS A 202 3.14 -8.06 -5.37
CA CYS A 202 3.11 -8.36 -3.95
C CYS A 202 4.34 -7.79 -3.22
N PRO A 203 4.20 -6.77 -2.35
CA PRO A 203 5.34 -6.09 -1.74
C PRO A 203 6.06 -6.94 -0.68
N THR A 204 5.45 -8.05 -0.26
CA THR A 204 6.00 -8.96 0.75
C THR A 204 6.40 -10.32 0.16
N GLY A 205 6.13 -10.56 -1.12
CA GLY A 205 6.37 -11.87 -1.74
C GLY A 205 5.49 -13.00 -1.18
N ALA A 206 4.38 -12.65 -0.50
CA ALA A 206 3.46 -13.63 0.09
C ALA A 206 2.73 -14.48 -0.96
N ILE A 207 2.60 -14.00 -2.19
CA ILE A 207 2.06 -14.77 -3.32
C ILE A 207 3.23 -15.25 -4.16
N LYS A 208 3.30 -16.55 -4.38
CA LYS A 208 4.31 -17.20 -5.21
C LYS A 208 3.61 -17.93 -6.36
N MET A 209 4.29 -18.11 -7.48
CA MET A 209 3.76 -18.91 -8.58
C MET A 209 4.06 -20.38 -8.32
N GLY A 210 3.03 -21.21 -8.42
CA GLY A 210 3.14 -22.68 -8.35
C GLY A 210 3.72 -23.28 -9.64
N SER A 211 4.05 -24.55 -9.58
CA SER A 211 4.56 -25.32 -10.73
C SER A 211 3.51 -25.51 -11.84
N ASP A 212 2.25 -25.38 -11.49
CA ASP A 212 1.10 -25.41 -12.42
C ASP A 212 0.86 -24.06 -13.12
N GLY A 213 1.70 -23.05 -12.88
CA GLY A 213 1.57 -21.71 -13.42
C GLY A 213 0.47 -20.86 -12.76
N LYS A 214 -0.12 -21.32 -11.65
CA LYS A 214 -1.11 -20.58 -10.87
C LYS A 214 -0.50 -19.98 -9.60
N PRO A 215 -1.04 -18.87 -9.08
CA PRO A 215 -0.55 -18.30 -7.83
C PRO A 215 -0.97 -19.14 -6.62
N VAL A 216 -0.03 -19.37 -5.72
CA VAL A 216 -0.27 -19.93 -4.38
C VAL A 216 -0.66 -18.78 -3.46
N LEU A 217 -1.87 -18.82 -2.92
CA LEU A 217 -2.41 -17.78 -2.05
C LEU A 217 -1.94 -17.97 -0.59
N PRO A 218 -1.60 -16.86 0.10
CA PRO A 218 -1.19 -16.94 1.49
C PRO A 218 -2.38 -17.26 2.40
N ARG A 219 -2.25 -18.29 3.22
CA ARG A 219 -3.24 -18.61 4.26
C ARG A 219 -2.97 -17.83 5.52
N VAL A 220 -4.03 -17.38 6.17
CA VAL A 220 -3.93 -16.78 7.50
C VAL A 220 -3.63 -17.87 8.53
N LYS A 221 -2.50 -17.71 9.23
CA LYS A 221 -2.17 -18.52 10.39
C LYS A 221 -2.77 -17.83 11.62
N ILE A 222 -3.75 -18.44 12.24
CA ILE A 222 -4.43 -17.89 13.42
C ILE A 222 -3.55 -18.18 14.64
N PRO A 223 -3.08 -17.14 15.37
CA PRO A 223 -2.14 -17.33 16.48
C PRO A 223 -2.76 -17.92 17.75
N TYR A 224 -4.08 -18.19 17.73
CA TYR A 224 -4.83 -18.66 18.90
C TYR A 224 -5.42 -20.03 18.59
N PRO A 225 -4.78 -21.15 19.05
CA PRO A 225 -5.24 -22.52 18.81
C PRO A 225 -6.65 -22.78 19.34
N GLU A 226 -7.08 -22.04 20.37
CA GLU A 226 -8.44 -22.11 20.93
C GLU A 226 -9.50 -21.66 19.93
N ILE A 227 -9.20 -20.61 19.14
CA ILE A 227 -10.10 -20.10 18.10
C ILE A 227 -10.10 -21.01 16.89
N GLU A 228 -8.95 -21.60 16.52
CA GLU A 228 -8.85 -22.59 15.46
C GLU A 228 -9.67 -23.84 15.80
N ALA A 229 -9.62 -24.32 17.03
CA ALA A 229 -10.45 -25.42 17.52
C ALA A 229 -11.96 -25.09 17.54
N MET A 230 -12.34 -23.85 17.82
CA MET A 230 -13.73 -23.39 17.71
C MET A 230 -14.22 -23.38 16.26
N LEU A 231 -13.41 -22.87 15.32
CA LEU A 231 -13.76 -22.82 13.90
C LEU A 231 -13.86 -24.21 13.27
N GLN A 232 -13.02 -25.17 13.71
CA GLN A 232 -13.10 -26.57 13.28
C GLN A 232 -14.37 -27.25 13.80
N ARG A 233 -14.89 -26.84 14.97
CA ARG A 233 -16.18 -27.34 15.52
C ARG A 233 -17.39 -26.73 14.82
N GLU A 234 -17.27 -25.52 14.30
CA GLU A 234 -18.30 -24.79 13.55
C GLU A 234 -18.24 -25.00 12.04
N ALA A 235 -17.29 -25.78 11.53
CA ALA A 235 -17.30 -26.31 10.16
C ALA A 235 -18.48 -27.28 10.04
N ILE A 236 -19.65 -26.65 9.99
CA ILE A 236 -20.97 -27.27 9.86
C ILE A 236 -20.98 -28.08 8.58
N THR A 237 -21.24 -29.36 8.73
CA THR A 237 -21.76 -30.22 7.67
C THR A 237 -22.85 -29.46 6.92
N PRO A 238 -22.75 -29.28 5.61
CA PRO A 238 -23.83 -28.67 4.84
C PRO A 238 -25.10 -29.49 5.07
N PRO A 239 -26.25 -28.85 5.25
CA PRO A 239 -27.50 -29.56 5.38
C PRO A 239 -27.68 -30.43 4.14
N SER A 240 -27.98 -31.71 4.39
CA SER A 240 -28.29 -32.73 3.39
C SER A 240 -29.47 -32.35 2.50
#